data_06f09a454351df792d9568d2f081f036
#
_entry.id   06f09a454351df792d9568d2f081f036
#
_cell.length_a   1.000
_cell.length_b   1.000
_cell.length_c   1.000
_cell.angle_alpha   90.00
_cell.angle_beta   90.00
_cell.angle_gamma   90.00
#
_symmetry.space_group_name_H-M   'P 1'
#
loop_
_entity.id
_entity.type
_entity.pdbx_description
1 polymer ?
#
loop_
_entity_poly.entity_id
_entity_poly.type
_entity_poly.pdbx_seq_one_letter_code
_entity_poly.pdbx_strand_id
1 'polypeptide(L)'
;MRRIALLVVVLALVAAGSWWFFAHRAQSNSTESLTVYYTKMDGTSMGSWNVSLRPQQPGESSAEHLKNMALYAAVQSAAGPPSDVEAIRFPPGTHINTVSVNGSTATVDLSHEVTQQVGGTFGENGEFKGLVYTLTGVPGINAVQVTVDGQKLETLPGGHVELDQPLHRSDF
;
A
#
# COMPACT_ATOMS: atom_id res chain seq x y z
N MET A 1 -56.44 -23.66 10.35
CA MET A 1 -56.00 -22.36 9.79
C MET A 1 -54.85 -21.71 10.61
N ARG A 2 -54.95 -21.54 11.94
CA ARG A 2 -53.89 -20.92 12.77
C ARG A 2 -52.49 -21.63 12.68
N ARG A 3 -52.46 -22.97 12.62
CA ARG A 3 -51.17 -23.74 12.53
C ARG A 3 -50.47 -23.57 11.20
N ILE A 4 -51.22 -23.42 10.09
CA ILE A 4 -50.68 -23.20 8.75
C ILE A 4 -50.10 -21.77 8.64
N ALA A 5 -50.81 -20.78 9.22
CA ALA A 5 -50.32 -19.42 9.23
C ALA A 5 -49.00 -19.25 10.05
N LEU A 6 -48.86 -19.99 11.16
CA LEU A 6 -47.61 -20.03 11.94
C LEU A 6 -46.43 -20.63 11.18
N LEU A 7 -46.66 -21.73 10.44
CA LEU A 7 -45.65 -22.37 9.61
C LEU A 7 -45.15 -21.45 8.47
N VAL A 8 -46.07 -20.71 7.82
CA VAL A 8 -45.71 -19.76 6.76
C VAL A 8 -44.85 -18.61 7.29
N VAL A 9 -45.18 -18.09 8.47
CA VAL A 9 -44.40 -17.01 9.11
C VAL A 9 -42.99 -17.48 9.48
N VAL A 10 -42.86 -18.69 10.03
CA VAL A 10 -41.54 -19.26 10.38
C VAL A 10 -40.68 -19.48 9.13
N LEU A 11 -41.26 -20.01 8.06
CA LEU A 11 -40.54 -20.19 6.79
C LEU A 11 -40.10 -18.86 6.16
N ALA A 12 -40.93 -17.82 6.24
CA ALA A 12 -40.58 -16.49 5.75
C ALA A 12 -39.44 -15.88 6.55
N LEU A 13 -39.41 -16.03 7.87
CA LEU A 13 -38.31 -15.54 8.74
C LEU A 13 -37.02 -16.30 8.48
N VAL A 14 -37.04 -17.61 8.28
CA VAL A 14 -35.86 -18.41 7.93
C VAL A 14 -35.33 -18.01 6.56
N ALA A 15 -36.20 -17.81 5.56
CA ALA A 15 -35.81 -17.39 4.23
C ALA A 15 -35.19 -15.97 4.25
N ALA A 16 -35.80 -15.02 4.99
CA ALA A 16 -35.28 -13.67 5.14
C ALA A 16 -33.93 -13.65 5.89
N GLY A 17 -33.80 -14.43 6.96
CA GLY A 17 -32.56 -14.59 7.72
C GLY A 17 -31.43 -15.22 6.89
N SER A 18 -31.76 -16.25 6.11
CA SER A 18 -30.81 -16.89 5.19
C SER A 18 -30.37 -15.92 4.09
N TRP A 19 -31.32 -15.21 3.48
CA TRP A 19 -31.01 -14.23 2.44
C TRP A 19 -30.15 -13.08 2.98
N TRP A 20 -30.47 -12.56 4.18
CA TRP A 20 -29.66 -11.54 4.86
C TRP A 20 -28.24 -12.03 5.15
N PHE A 21 -28.10 -13.26 5.65
CA PHE A 21 -26.81 -13.88 5.96
C PHE A 21 -25.95 -14.09 4.70
N PHE A 22 -26.54 -14.59 3.60
CA PHE A 22 -25.84 -14.77 2.34
C PHE A 22 -25.52 -13.45 1.65
N ALA A 23 -26.42 -12.46 1.69
CA ALA A 23 -26.20 -11.14 1.13
C ALA A 23 -25.05 -10.40 1.85
N HIS A 24 -24.94 -10.53 3.17
CA HIS A 24 -23.84 -9.92 3.93
C HIS A 24 -22.52 -10.70 3.78
N ARG A 25 -22.55 -12.00 3.58
CA ARG A 25 -21.36 -12.79 3.25
C ARG A 25 -20.80 -12.48 1.85
N ALA A 26 -21.66 -12.19 0.90
CA ALA A 26 -21.22 -11.87 -0.46
C ALA A 26 -20.47 -10.52 -0.55
N GLN A 27 -20.67 -9.61 0.40
CA GLN A 27 -19.94 -8.33 0.46
C GLN A 27 -18.50 -8.44 1.00
N SER A 28 -18.12 -9.57 1.61
CA SER A 28 -16.79 -9.75 2.22
C SER A 28 -15.73 -10.29 1.26
N ASN A 29 -16.04 -10.54 -0.01
CA ASN A 29 -15.14 -11.16 -0.97
C ASN A 29 -14.70 -10.23 -2.11
N SER A 30 -14.84 -8.91 -1.98
CA SER A 30 -14.14 -8.01 -2.89
C SER A 30 -12.65 -8.10 -2.57
N THR A 31 -11.90 -8.81 -3.39
CA THR A 31 -10.44 -8.77 -3.35
C THR A 31 -10.02 -7.36 -3.72
N GLU A 32 -9.70 -6.55 -2.71
CA GLU A 32 -9.11 -5.24 -2.95
C GLU A 32 -7.78 -5.45 -3.68
N SER A 33 -7.51 -4.64 -4.68
CA SER A 33 -6.25 -4.68 -5.42
C SER A 33 -5.49 -3.38 -5.20
N LEU A 34 -4.19 -3.50 -4.99
CA LEU A 34 -3.26 -2.38 -4.94
C LEU A 34 -2.51 -2.32 -6.26
N THR A 35 -2.44 -1.13 -6.85
CA THR A 35 -1.55 -0.86 -7.97
C THR A 35 -0.19 -0.47 -7.43
N VAL A 36 0.83 -1.27 -7.73
CA VAL A 36 2.23 -0.98 -7.42
C VAL A 36 2.87 -0.31 -8.62
N TYR A 37 3.50 0.84 -8.40
CA TYR A 37 4.12 1.65 -9.44
C TYR A 37 5.64 1.53 -9.41
N TYR A 38 6.25 1.68 -10.56
CA TYR A 38 7.71 1.81 -10.72
C TYR A 38 8.04 2.81 -11.82
N THR A 39 9.19 3.42 -11.74
CA THR A 39 9.71 4.31 -12.78
C THR A 39 10.54 3.48 -13.77
N LYS A 40 10.27 3.67 -15.07
CA LYS A 40 11.04 3.03 -16.13
C LYS A 40 12.42 3.64 -16.24
N MET A 41 13.33 2.96 -16.98
CA MET A 41 14.70 3.40 -17.16
C MET A 41 14.86 4.73 -17.92
N ASP A 42 13.78 5.29 -18.47
CA ASP A 42 13.75 6.65 -19.02
C ASP A 42 13.64 7.76 -17.94
N GLY A 43 13.41 7.39 -16.68
CA GLY A 43 13.28 8.28 -15.52
C GLY A 43 12.00 9.10 -15.44
N THR A 44 11.15 9.05 -16.46
CA THR A 44 9.94 9.86 -16.57
C THR A 44 8.68 9.03 -16.62
N SER A 45 8.66 7.99 -17.43
CA SER A 45 7.51 7.10 -17.61
C SER A 45 7.36 6.16 -16.42
N MET A 46 6.11 5.87 -16.09
CA MET A 46 5.77 4.88 -15.05
C MET A 46 5.22 3.60 -15.67
N GLY A 47 5.54 2.49 -15.04
CA GLY A 47 4.86 1.21 -15.20
C GLY A 47 4.16 0.83 -13.91
N SER A 48 3.32 -0.20 -13.98
CA SER A 48 2.61 -0.70 -12.80
C SER A 48 2.19 -2.15 -12.95
N TRP A 49 1.93 -2.79 -11.82
CA TRP A 49 1.25 -4.07 -11.75
C TRP A 49 0.28 -4.08 -10.59
N ASN A 50 -0.68 -5.00 -10.60
CA ASN A 50 -1.65 -5.13 -9.53
C ASN A 50 -1.30 -6.30 -8.62
N VAL A 51 -1.44 -6.10 -7.32
CA VAL A 51 -1.34 -7.12 -6.29
C VAL A 51 -2.65 -7.20 -5.51
N SER A 52 -3.02 -8.41 -5.12
CA SER A 52 -4.22 -8.61 -4.29
C SER A 52 -3.94 -8.19 -2.86
N LEU A 53 -4.79 -7.34 -2.31
CA LEU A 53 -4.77 -7.01 -0.90
C LEU A 53 -5.56 -8.03 -0.08
N ARG A 54 -5.10 -8.26 1.12
CA ARG A 54 -5.83 -9.03 2.11
C ARG A 54 -7.03 -8.20 2.61
N PRO A 55 -8.26 -8.74 2.60
CA PRO A 55 -9.39 -8.05 3.19
C PRO A 55 -9.21 -7.86 4.69
N GLN A 56 -9.84 -6.82 5.25
CA GLN A 56 -9.85 -6.57 6.69
C GLN A 56 -10.33 -7.80 7.45
N GLN A 57 -9.58 -8.20 8.48
CA GLN A 57 -9.90 -9.39 9.24
C GLN A 57 -10.93 -9.09 10.35
N PRO A 58 -11.75 -10.06 10.76
CA PRO A 58 -12.62 -9.89 11.91
C PRO A 58 -11.82 -9.53 13.16
N GLY A 59 -12.18 -8.40 13.80
CA GLY A 59 -11.48 -7.88 14.98
C GLY A 59 -10.29 -6.94 14.68
N GLU A 60 -9.86 -6.83 13.43
CA GLU A 60 -8.86 -5.84 13.01
C GLU A 60 -9.50 -4.45 12.98
N SER A 61 -8.89 -3.47 13.63
CA SER A 61 -9.35 -2.08 13.52
C SER A 61 -9.02 -1.51 12.13
N SER A 62 -9.77 -0.50 11.69
CA SER A 62 -9.50 0.17 10.41
C SER A 62 -8.10 0.80 10.37
N ALA A 63 -7.58 1.27 11.50
CA ALA A 63 -6.23 1.82 11.60
C ALA A 63 -5.15 0.75 11.43
N GLU A 64 -5.33 -0.44 12.02
CA GLU A 64 -4.43 -1.58 11.84
C GLU A 64 -4.48 -2.09 10.41
N HIS A 65 -5.67 -2.18 9.83
CA HIS A 65 -5.83 -2.59 8.43
C HIS A 65 -5.13 -1.63 7.49
N LEU A 66 -5.32 -0.31 7.65
CA LEU A 66 -4.63 0.71 6.87
C LEU A 66 -3.10 0.62 7.00
N LYS A 67 -2.59 0.45 8.22
CA LYS A 67 -1.16 0.24 8.47
C LYS A 67 -0.64 -1.02 7.75
N ASN A 68 -1.37 -2.13 7.80
CA ASN A 68 -1.00 -3.38 7.15
C ASN A 68 -1.01 -3.24 5.62
N MET A 69 -1.98 -2.53 5.04
CA MET A 69 -2.00 -2.20 3.62
C MET A 69 -0.82 -1.33 3.22
N ALA A 70 -0.49 -0.29 4.02
CA ALA A 70 0.65 0.57 3.78
C ALA A 70 1.99 -0.18 3.85
N LEU A 71 2.15 -1.06 4.84
CA LEU A 71 3.34 -1.91 4.96
C LEU A 71 3.48 -2.83 3.73
N TYR A 72 2.40 -3.47 3.32
CA TYR A 72 2.42 -4.34 2.14
C TYR A 72 2.76 -3.55 0.87
N ALA A 73 2.18 -2.36 0.70
CA ALA A 73 2.47 -1.45 -0.40
C ALA A 73 3.95 -1.04 -0.45
N ALA A 74 4.51 -0.65 0.69
CA ALA A 74 5.93 -0.29 0.81
C ALA A 74 6.85 -1.45 0.47
N VAL A 75 6.57 -2.65 1.00
CA VAL A 75 7.35 -3.87 0.71
C VAL A 75 7.31 -4.23 -0.77
N GLN A 76 6.13 -4.17 -1.41
CA GLN A 76 6.00 -4.43 -2.85
C GLN A 76 6.75 -3.40 -3.68
N SER A 77 6.71 -2.13 -3.29
CA SER A 77 7.44 -1.06 -3.97
C SER A 77 8.95 -1.23 -3.84
N ALA A 78 9.45 -1.54 -2.63
CA ALA A 78 10.88 -1.77 -2.40
C ALA A 78 11.41 -3.02 -3.13
N ALA A 79 10.61 -4.08 -3.22
CA ALA A 79 10.95 -5.28 -3.99
C ALA A 79 11.06 -4.99 -5.50
N GLY A 80 10.32 -3.99 -5.99
CA GLY A 80 10.28 -3.61 -7.40
C GLY A 80 9.53 -4.62 -8.28
N PRO A 81 9.42 -4.33 -9.60
CA PRO A 81 8.77 -5.22 -10.57
C PRO A 81 9.56 -6.52 -10.78
N PRO A 82 8.98 -7.54 -11.46
CA PRO A 82 9.70 -8.74 -11.85
C PRO A 82 11.06 -8.45 -12.52
N SER A 83 12.01 -9.34 -12.37
CA SER A 83 13.42 -9.11 -12.76
C SER A 83 13.64 -8.92 -14.26
N ASP A 84 12.71 -9.37 -15.09
CA ASP A 84 12.69 -9.20 -16.54
C ASP A 84 12.16 -7.82 -16.99
N VAL A 85 11.65 -7.02 -16.05
CA VAL A 85 11.18 -5.66 -16.33
C VAL A 85 12.31 -4.65 -16.07
N GLU A 86 12.65 -3.87 -17.07
CA GLU A 86 13.61 -2.77 -16.95
C GLU A 86 12.99 -1.60 -16.18
N ALA A 87 13.51 -1.33 -14.99
CA ALA A 87 12.99 -0.32 -14.08
C ALA A 87 14.11 0.22 -13.19
N ILE A 88 13.95 1.47 -12.74
CA ILE A 88 14.73 2.02 -11.64
C ILE A 88 14.31 1.27 -10.37
N ARG A 89 15.28 0.81 -9.59
CA ARG A 89 15.08 -0.03 -8.40
C ARG A 89 15.88 0.54 -7.24
N PHE A 90 15.37 0.34 -6.04
CA PHE A 90 16.17 0.58 -4.83
C PHE A 90 17.47 -0.23 -4.86
N PRO A 91 18.53 0.25 -4.20
CA PRO A 91 19.78 -0.48 -4.05
C PRO A 91 19.56 -1.90 -3.56
N PRO A 92 20.34 -2.88 -4.03
CA PRO A 92 20.22 -4.27 -3.59
C PRO A 92 20.32 -4.38 -2.07
N GLY A 93 19.40 -5.13 -1.46
CA GLY A 93 19.32 -5.30 0.00
C GLY A 93 18.41 -4.30 0.71
N THR A 94 18.00 -3.21 0.06
CA THR A 94 17.02 -2.28 0.65
C THR A 94 15.75 -3.02 1.02
N HIS A 95 15.31 -2.83 2.26
CA HIS A 95 14.07 -3.40 2.79
C HIS A 95 13.35 -2.40 3.70
N ILE A 96 12.11 -2.70 4.01
CA ILE A 96 11.28 -1.89 4.89
C ILE A 96 11.44 -2.39 6.34
N ASN A 97 11.97 -1.54 7.20
CA ASN A 97 12.07 -1.82 8.64
C ASN A 97 10.70 -1.72 9.30
N THR A 98 10.03 -0.60 9.11
CA THR A 98 8.69 -0.35 9.69
C THR A 98 7.85 0.58 8.81
N VAL A 99 6.53 0.50 8.99
CA VAL A 99 5.59 1.49 8.48
C VAL A 99 4.64 1.91 9.59
N SER A 100 4.38 3.19 9.70
CA SER A 100 3.33 3.75 10.56
C SER A 100 2.48 4.73 9.75
N VAL A 101 1.23 4.93 10.17
CA VAL A 101 0.32 5.88 9.53
C VAL A 101 -0.21 6.83 10.59
N ASN A 102 -0.07 8.13 10.34
CA ASN A 102 -0.61 9.19 11.19
C ASN A 102 -1.42 10.16 10.32
N GLY A 103 -2.72 10.22 10.59
CA GLY A 103 -3.64 10.91 9.69
C GLY A 103 -3.59 10.31 8.29
N SER A 104 -3.22 11.10 7.30
CA SER A 104 -3.06 10.68 5.91
C SER A 104 -1.59 10.53 5.46
N THR A 105 -0.64 10.59 6.40
CA THR A 105 0.79 10.43 6.10
C THR A 105 1.27 9.06 6.54
N ALA A 106 1.81 8.28 5.60
CA ALA A 106 2.54 7.06 5.90
C ALA A 106 4.02 7.39 6.14
N THR A 107 4.56 7.00 7.29
CA THR A 107 6.00 7.05 7.54
C THR A 107 6.58 5.68 7.24
N VAL A 108 7.51 5.63 6.28
CA VAL A 108 8.21 4.42 5.84
C VAL A 108 9.65 4.50 6.29
N ASP A 109 10.06 3.53 7.10
CA ASP A 109 11.45 3.39 7.53
C ASP A 109 12.17 2.39 6.65
N LEU A 110 13.15 2.88 5.90
CA LEU A 110 13.99 2.09 5.00
C LEU A 110 15.27 1.67 5.73
N SER A 111 15.81 0.53 5.32
CA SER A 111 17.11 0.07 5.79
C SER A 111 18.25 0.90 5.20
N HIS A 112 19.42 0.83 5.84
CA HIS A 112 20.61 1.60 5.48
C HIS A 112 21.05 1.43 4.02
N GLU A 113 20.77 0.28 3.42
CA GLU A 113 21.16 -0.02 2.04
C GLU A 113 20.62 0.99 1.02
N VAL A 114 19.51 1.68 1.32
CA VAL A 114 18.98 2.76 0.48
C VAL A 114 19.99 3.89 0.27
N THR A 115 20.95 4.06 1.19
CA THR A 115 22.00 5.09 1.08
C THR A 115 23.13 4.70 0.11
N GLN A 116 23.16 3.45 -0.35
CA GLN A 116 24.18 2.93 -1.28
C GLN A 116 23.76 3.18 -2.73
N GLN A 117 23.31 4.36 -3.03
CA GLN A 117 22.75 4.78 -4.30
C GLN A 117 23.69 4.53 -5.48
N VAL A 118 23.20 3.83 -6.47
CA VAL A 118 23.86 3.63 -7.75
C VAL A 118 23.03 4.36 -8.81
N GLY A 119 23.42 5.58 -9.17
CA GLY A 119 22.70 6.31 -10.23
C GLY A 119 22.41 7.78 -9.93
N GLY A 120 22.83 8.28 -8.78
CA GLY A 120 22.67 9.70 -8.42
C GLY A 120 21.19 10.13 -8.40
N THR A 121 20.96 11.41 -8.64
CA THR A 121 19.64 12.07 -8.64
C THR A 121 18.58 11.35 -9.48
N PHE A 122 18.98 10.76 -10.60
CA PHE A 122 18.06 10.08 -11.51
C PHE A 122 17.50 8.79 -10.91
N GLY A 123 18.36 7.98 -10.28
CA GLY A 123 17.95 6.76 -9.59
C GLY A 123 17.06 7.07 -8.39
N GLU A 124 17.54 7.95 -7.51
CA GLU A 124 16.84 8.38 -6.30
C GLU A 124 15.43 8.90 -6.60
N ASN A 125 15.30 9.80 -7.56
CA ASN A 125 14.00 10.36 -7.95
C ASN A 125 13.04 9.26 -8.45
N GLY A 126 13.54 8.32 -9.27
CA GLY A 126 12.72 7.22 -9.78
C GLY A 126 12.25 6.25 -8.71
N GLU A 127 13.12 5.94 -7.72
CA GLU A 127 12.82 5.05 -6.60
C GLU A 127 11.72 5.64 -5.72
N PHE A 128 11.91 6.87 -5.25
CA PHE A 128 10.92 7.54 -4.39
C PHE A 128 9.64 7.88 -5.12
N LYS A 129 9.67 8.22 -6.40
CA LYS A 129 8.47 8.36 -7.23
C LYS A 129 7.63 7.08 -7.20
N GLY A 130 8.25 5.92 -7.45
CA GLY A 130 7.57 4.62 -7.39
C GLY A 130 6.94 4.35 -6.02
N LEU A 131 7.69 4.60 -4.94
CA LEU A 131 7.22 4.42 -3.56
C LEU A 131 6.03 5.33 -3.23
N VAL A 132 6.14 6.62 -3.53
CA VAL A 132 5.09 7.61 -3.25
C VAL A 132 3.82 7.33 -4.04
N TYR A 133 3.94 7.01 -5.34
CA TYR A 133 2.78 6.67 -6.16
C TYR A 133 2.08 5.40 -5.69
N THR A 134 2.83 4.40 -5.23
CA THR A 134 2.29 3.16 -4.69
C THR A 134 1.55 3.40 -3.38
N LEU A 135 2.18 4.05 -2.42
CA LEU A 135 1.60 4.29 -1.09
C LEU A 135 0.40 5.24 -1.12
N THR A 136 0.46 6.29 -1.94
CA THR A 136 -0.68 7.20 -2.12
C THR A 136 -1.80 6.61 -2.99
N GLY A 137 -1.61 5.41 -3.51
CA GLY A 137 -2.67 4.56 -4.09
C GLY A 137 -3.48 3.81 -3.03
N VAL A 138 -2.97 3.70 -1.80
CA VAL A 138 -3.71 3.11 -0.68
C VAL A 138 -4.75 4.12 -0.18
N PRO A 139 -6.05 3.75 -0.12
CA PRO A 139 -7.10 4.65 0.34
C PRO A 139 -6.79 5.21 1.74
N GLY A 140 -6.80 6.53 1.89
CA GLY A 140 -6.52 7.23 3.14
C GLY A 140 -5.07 7.72 3.30
N ILE A 141 -4.16 7.40 2.35
CA ILE A 141 -2.78 7.91 2.36
C ILE A 141 -2.61 8.96 1.25
N ASN A 142 -2.13 10.15 1.62
CA ASN A 142 -1.93 11.28 0.72
C ASN A 142 -0.46 11.72 0.62
N ALA A 143 0.37 11.32 1.60
CA ALA A 143 1.78 11.70 1.67
C ALA A 143 2.61 10.57 2.27
N VAL A 144 3.92 10.58 1.97
CA VAL A 144 4.89 9.59 2.45
C VAL A 144 6.07 10.30 3.09
N GLN A 145 6.28 10.10 4.39
CA GLN A 145 7.50 10.50 5.07
C GLN A 145 8.49 9.33 5.02
N VAL A 146 9.70 9.59 4.58
CA VAL A 146 10.78 8.60 4.58
C VAL A 146 11.68 8.81 5.79
N THR A 147 12.10 7.71 6.42
CA THR A 147 13.18 7.63 7.40
C THR A 147 14.14 6.52 7.00
N VAL A 148 15.37 6.57 7.48
CA VAL A 148 16.40 5.53 7.25
C VAL A 148 16.96 5.11 8.59
N ASP A 149 16.85 3.82 8.91
CA ASP A 149 17.22 3.26 10.23
C ASP A 149 16.64 4.08 11.41
N GLY A 150 15.38 4.49 11.28
CA GLY A 150 14.67 5.31 12.26
C GLY A 150 15.06 6.79 12.28
N GLN A 151 15.99 7.21 11.42
CA GLN A 151 16.46 8.61 11.37
C GLN A 151 15.79 9.37 10.24
N LYS A 152 15.31 10.57 10.55
CA LYS A 152 14.84 11.50 9.54
C LYS A 152 16.06 12.21 8.94
N LEU A 153 16.22 12.12 7.64
CA LEU A 153 17.31 12.74 6.90
C LEU A 153 16.77 13.97 6.14
N GLU A 154 17.64 14.93 5.87
CA GLU A 154 17.36 16.04 4.96
C GLU A 154 17.34 15.53 3.51
N THR A 155 18.39 14.79 3.14
CA THR A 155 18.53 14.07 1.86
C THR A 155 19.30 12.77 2.10
N LEU A 156 19.31 11.85 1.13
CA LEU A 156 20.27 10.76 1.15
C LEU A 156 21.70 11.30 0.92
N PRO A 157 22.75 10.58 1.35
CA PRO A 157 24.14 10.96 1.08
C PRO A 157 24.39 11.12 -0.43
N GLY A 158 24.68 12.35 -0.88
CA GLY A 158 24.86 12.68 -2.30
C GLY A 158 23.57 12.73 -3.11
N GLY A 159 22.42 12.65 -2.44
CA GLY A 159 21.09 12.75 -3.02
C GLY A 159 20.59 14.18 -3.18
N HIS A 160 19.44 14.32 -3.81
CA HIS A 160 18.80 15.61 -4.10
C HIS A 160 17.30 15.63 -3.77
N VAL A 161 16.69 14.49 -3.42
CA VAL A 161 15.32 14.45 -2.97
C VAL A 161 15.25 14.90 -1.52
N GLU A 162 14.47 15.93 -1.24
CA GLU A 162 14.25 16.42 0.12
C GLU A 162 13.39 15.43 0.91
N LEU A 163 13.96 14.82 1.96
CA LEU A 163 13.32 13.79 2.80
C LEU A 163 12.89 14.33 4.16
N ASP A 164 13.24 15.57 4.48
CA ASP A 164 12.87 16.25 5.72
C ASP A 164 11.39 16.67 5.75
N GLN A 165 10.69 16.59 4.61
CA GLN A 165 9.25 16.82 4.50
C GLN A 165 8.55 15.57 3.93
N PRO A 166 7.23 15.38 4.22
CA PRO A 166 6.48 14.33 3.56
C PRO A 166 6.41 14.56 2.05
N LEU A 167 6.70 13.51 1.29
CA LEU A 167 6.67 13.50 -0.18
C LEU A 167 5.24 13.31 -0.70
N HIS A 168 4.90 14.02 -1.78
CA HIS A 168 3.65 13.96 -2.49
C HIS A 168 3.87 13.58 -3.97
N ARG A 169 2.82 13.15 -4.66
CA ARG A 169 2.90 12.89 -6.11
C ARG A 169 3.31 14.12 -6.92
N SER A 170 2.99 15.33 -6.43
CA SER A 170 3.34 16.60 -7.07
C SER A 170 4.82 16.92 -7.06
N ASP A 171 5.62 16.21 -6.28
CA ASP A 171 7.06 16.46 -6.12
C ASP A 171 7.88 15.75 -7.21
N PHE A 172 7.19 14.96 -8.05
CA PHE A 172 7.73 14.13 -9.13
C PHE A 172 7.00 14.42 -10.45
#